data_375c94fcd7db9f8dd752c4605dde89c8
#
_entry.id   375c94fcd7db9f8dd752c4605dde89c8
#
_cell.length_a   1.000
_cell.length_b   1.000
_cell.length_c   1.000
_cell.angle_alpha   90.00
_cell.angle_beta   90.00
_cell.angle_gamma   90.00
#
_symmetry.space_group_name_H-M   'P 1'
#
loop_
_entity.id
_entity.type
_entity.pdbx_description
1 polymer ?
#
loop_
_entity_poly.entity_id
_entity_poly.type
_entity_poly.pdbx_seq_one_letter_code
_entity_poly.pdbx_strand_id
1 'polypeptide(L)'
;MSRNRQSAKKAGSSFERLVADYLRDALGDDRIDRRPRHGAKDRGDIGGAQHMGGRLVFECKNTTRIELSRWLAEAETERGNDDALAGIVVHKRRGKTAPEEQYVTMRLGDLAALLTGDRNHA
;
A
#
# COMPACT_ATOMS: atom_id res chain seq x y z
N MET A 1 10.54 -20.21 -12.08
CA MET A 1 9.93 -21.13 -11.11
C MET A 1 8.73 -20.48 -10.46
N SER A 2 7.60 -21.15 -10.47
CA SER A 2 6.41 -20.63 -9.79
C SER A 2 6.52 -20.87 -8.29
N ARG A 3 5.97 -19.95 -7.52
CA ARG A 3 5.88 -20.10 -6.06
C ARG A 3 4.73 -21.03 -5.71
N ASN A 4 4.87 -21.82 -4.65
CA ASN A 4 3.72 -22.45 -4.03
C ASN A 4 2.97 -21.42 -3.15
N ARG A 5 1.80 -21.81 -2.65
CA ARG A 5 0.96 -20.91 -1.85
C ARG A 5 1.68 -20.41 -0.60
N GLN A 6 2.39 -21.30 0.08
CA GLN A 6 3.07 -20.96 1.32
C GLN A 6 4.22 -19.98 1.11
N SER A 7 5.05 -20.20 0.09
CA SER A 7 6.15 -19.29 -0.19
C SER A 7 5.66 -17.95 -0.73
N ALA A 8 4.56 -17.92 -1.48
CA ALA A 8 3.94 -16.67 -1.91
C ALA A 8 3.43 -15.85 -0.72
N LYS A 9 2.80 -16.50 0.25
CA LYS A 9 2.32 -15.84 1.46
C LYS A 9 3.46 -15.26 2.28
N LYS A 10 4.55 -16.01 2.42
CA LYS A 10 5.74 -15.57 3.14
C LYS A 10 6.39 -14.37 2.45
N ALA A 11 6.51 -14.41 1.12
CA ALA A 11 7.07 -13.31 0.34
C ALA A 11 6.23 -12.04 0.50
N GLY A 12 4.90 -12.17 0.50
CA GLY A 12 4.00 -11.04 0.73
C GLY A 12 4.18 -10.43 2.11
N SER A 13 4.22 -11.26 3.16
CA SER A 13 4.42 -10.79 4.54
C SER A 13 5.76 -10.11 4.74
N SER A 14 6.83 -10.66 4.15
CA SER A 14 8.16 -10.07 4.25
C SER A 14 8.21 -8.72 3.54
N PHE A 15 7.55 -8.61 2.40
CA PHE A 15 7.49 -7.36 1.65
C PHE A 15 6.71 -6.28 2.42
N GLU A 16 5.58 -6.64 3.01
CA GLU A 16 4.80 -5.72 3.86
C GLU A 16 5.66 -5.18 5.01
N ARG A 17 6.40 -6.06 5.67
CA ARG A 17 7.29 -5.64 6.78
C ARG A 17 8.37 -4.69 6.29
N LEU A 18 8.98 -4.99 5.14
CA LEU A 18 10.01 -4.13 4.55
C LEU A 18 9.47 -2.73 4.26
N VAL A 19 8.30 -2.66 3.65
CA VAL A 19 7.67 -1.38 3.29
C VAL A 19 7.25 -0.60 4.54
N ALA A 20 6.62 -1.27 5.51
CA ALA A 20 6.17 -0.62 6.73
C ALA A 20 7.34 -0.03 7.52
N ASP A 21 8.42 -0.79 7.67
CA ASP A 21 9.60 -0.33 8.40
C ASP A 21 10.25 0.86 7.69
N TYR A 22 10.36 0.80 6.38
CA TYR A 22 10.92 1.92 5.61
C TYR A 22 10.08 3.19 5.77
N LEU A 23 8.76 3.08 5.63
CA LEU A 23 7.87 4.24 5.76
C LEU A 23 7.90 4.81 7.17
N ARG A 24 7.94 3.94 8.18
CA ARG A 24 8.03 4.38 9.57
C ARG A 24 9.29 5.22 9.78
N ASP A 25 10.42 4.73 9.29
CA ASP A 25 11.70 5.41 9.45
C ASP A 25 11.76 6.70 8.64
N ALA A 26 11.33 6.64 7.38
CA ALA A 26 11.39 7.77 6.47
C ALA A 26 10.50 8.93 6.94
N LEU A 27 9.33 8.61 7.50
CA LEU A 27 8.36 9.59 7.95
C LEU A 27 8.53 9.93 9.44
N GLY A 28 9.37 9.19 10.16
CA GLY A 28 9.59 9.40 11.60
C GLY A 28 8.31 9.23 12.40
N ASP A 29 7.47 8.26 12.04
CA ASP A 29 6.15 8.08 12.63
C ASP A 29 5.94 6.63 13.06
N ASP A 30 6.02 6.39 14.37
CA ASP A 30 5.89 5.06 14.97
C ASP A 30 4.49 4.46 14.83
N ARG A 31 3.50 5.24 14.43
CA ARG A 31 2.13 4.75 14.23
C ARG A 31 2.01 3.93 12.94
N ILE A 32 2.96 4.05 12.03
CA ILE A 32 2.94 3.31 10.76
C ILE A 32 3.31 1.86 11.03
N ASP A 33 2.40 0.95 10.66
CA ASP A 33 2.64 -0.49 10.84
C ASP A 33 1.70 -1.29 9.94
N ARG A 34 1.98 -2.59 9.88
CA ARG A 34 1.11 -3.54 9.20
C ARG A 34 -0.24 -3.60 9.90
N ARG A 35 -1.27 -3.85 9.11
CA ARG A 35 -2.63 -4.02 9.62
C ARG A 35 -3.09 -5.47 9.50
N PRO A 36 -3.92 -5.96 10.44
CA PRO A 36 -4.56 -7.27 10.28
C PRO A 36 -5.57 -7.24 9.13
N ARG A 37 -5.74 -8.38 8.47
CA ARG A 37 -6.71 -8.54 7.39
C ARG A 37 -8.10 -8.76 7.96
N HIS A 38 -9.11 -8.13 7.34
CA HIS A 38 -10.49 -8.18 7.78
C HIS A 38 -11.46 -8.56 6.66
N GLY A 39 -11.00 -9.27 5.63
CA GLY A 39 -11.84 -9.66 4.51
C GLY A 39 -12.44 -8.46 3.79
N ALA A 40 -13.76 -8.40 3.65
CA ALA A 40 -14.44 -7.32 2.93
C ALA A 40 -14.28 -5.95 3.61
N LYS A 41 -13.92 -5.93 4.89
CA LYS A 41 -13.70 -4.70 5.65
C LYS A 41 -12.23 -4.32 5.73
N ASP A 42 -11.39 -4.93 4.90
CA ASP A 42 -9.96 -4.70 4.88
C ASP A 42 -9.68 -3.21 4.56
N ARG A 43 -8.74 -2.63 5.30
CA ARG A 43 -8.36 -1.23 5.19
C ARG A 43 -6.91 -1.07 4.74
N GLY A 44 -6.39 -2.06 4.03
CA GLY A 44 -5.05 -2.08 3.50
C GLY A 44 -4.06 -2.86 4.35
N ASP A 45 -2.88 -3.07 3.78
CA ASP A 45 -1.81 -3.85 4.41
C ASP A 45 -1.03 -3.04 5.44
N ILE A 46 -0.90 -1.74 5.23
CA ILE A 46 -0.16 -0.83 6.11
C ILE A 46 -1.04 0.39 6.38
N GLY A 47 -1.10 0.79 7.63
CA GLY A 47 -1.82 1.97 8.06
C GLY A 47 -1.00 2.85 8.99
N GLY A 48 -1.61 3.91 9.49
CA GLY A 48 -0.99 4.86 10.41
C GLY A 48 -0.35 6.05 9.73
N ALA A 49 -0.11 6.00 8.42
CA ALA A 49 0.44 7.13 7.68
C ALA A 49 -0.66 8.16 7.41
N GLN A 50 -0.29 9.44 7.53
CA GLN A 50 -1.21 10.56 7.29
C GLN A 50 -0.52 11.63 6.46
N HIS A 51 -1.33 12.37 5.70
CA HIS A 51 -0.88 13.53 4.97
C HIS A 51 -1.94 14.62 5.06
N MET A 52 -1.57 15.80 5.55
CA MET A 52 -2.47 16.94 5.71
C MET A 52 -3.76 16.56 6.47
N GLY A 53 -3.60 15.70 7.49
CA GLY A 53 -4.70 15.24 8.32
C GLY A 53 -5.50 14.06 7.77
N GLY A 54 -5.27 13.68 6.52
CA GLY A 54 -5.97 12.55 5.91
C GLY A 54 -5.17 11.26 5.99
N ARG A 55 -5.87 10.15 6.23
CA ARG A 55 -5.22 8.84 6.30
C ARG A 55 -4.82 8.34 4.93
N LEU A 56 -3.73 7.59 4.86
CA LEU A 56 -3.26 6.94 3.65
C LEU A 56 -3.36 5.42 3.82
N VAL A 57 -3.79 4.75 2.77
CA VAL A 57 -3.88 3.28 2.74
C VAL A 57 -2.81 2.77 1.78
N PHE A 58 -2.02 1.80 2.22
CA PHE A 58 -1.02 1.15 1.38
C PHE A 58 -1.39 -0.32 1.19
N GLU A 59 -1.43 -0.73 -0.07
CA GLU A 59 -1.60 -2.12 -0.45
C GLU A 59 -0.30 -2.61 -1.04
N CYS A 60 0.27 -3.68 -0.50
CA CYS A 60 1.58 -4.19 -0.90
C CYS A 60 1.42 -5.43 -1.77
N LYS A 61 2.15 -5.50 -2.88
CA LYS A 61 2.11 -6.62 -3.81
C LYS A 61 3.52 -7.12 -4.11
N ASN A 62 3.75 -8.39 -3.86
CA ASN A 62 4.98 -9.08 -4.24
C ASN A 62 4.59 -10.37 -4.94
N THR A 63 4.23 -10.26 -6.21
CA THR A 63 3.73 -11.36 -7.03
C THR A 63 4.58 -11.53 -8.28
N THR A 64 4.44 -12.67 -8.95
CA THR A 64 5.16 -12.94 -10.19
C THR A 64 4.55 -12.25 -11.40
N ARG A 65 3.29 -11.83 -11.30
CA ARG A 65 2.58 -11.13 -12.39
C ARG A 65 2.10 -9.77 -11.91
N ILE A 66 2.15 -8.80 -12.83
CA ILE A 66 1.65 -7.45 -12.57
C ILE A 66 0.20 -7.39 -13.03
N GLU A 67 -0.70 -6.96 -12.12
CA GLU A 67 -2.13 -6.87 -12.38
C GLU A 67 -2.65 -5.54 -11.83
N LEU A 68 -2.19 -4.44 -12.43
CA LEU A 68 -2.41 -3.09 -11.89
C LEU A 68 -3.89 -2.74 -11.72
N SER A 69 -4.74 -3.09 -12.70
CA SER A 69 -6.17 -2.77 -12.61
C SER A 69 -6.82 -3.42 -11.39
N ARG A 70 -6.51 -4.69 -11.14
CA ARG A 70 -7.05 -5.41 -9.99
C ARG A 70 -6.51 -4.82 -8.68
N TRP A 71 -5.21 -4.58 -8.63
CA TRP A 71 -4.57 -4.03 -7.44
C TRP A 71 -5.14 -2.66 -7.07
N LEU A 72 -5.34 -1.81 -8.08
CA LEU A 72 -5.88 -0.48 -7.84
C LEU A 72 -7.35 -0.53 -7.42
N ALA A 73 -8.13 -1.48 -7.93
CA ALA A 73 -9.50 -1.68 -7.48
C ALA A 73 -9.55 -2.13 -6.01
N GLU A 74 -8.65 -3.04 -5.60
CA GLU A 74 -8.53 -3.47 -4.21
C GLU A 74 -8.16 -2.28 -3.31
N ALA A 75 -7.16 -1.50 -3.73
CA ALA A 75 -6.71 -0.34 -2.97
C ALA A 75 -7.84 0.69 -2.79
N GLU A 76 -8.66 0.89 -3.83
CA GLU A 76 -9.80 1.81 -3.74
C GLU A 76 -10.86 1.32 -2.77
N THR A 77 -11.15 0.01 -2.76
CA THR A 77 -12.08 -0.57 -1.81
C THR A 77 -11.58 -0.36 -0.38
N GLU A 78 -10.30 -0.60 -0.15
CA GLU A 78 -9.68 -0.44 1.17
C GLU A 78 -9.64 1.02 1.59
N ARG A 79 -9.36 1.93 0.65
CA ARG A 79 -9.44 3.37 0.90
C ARG A 79 -10.83 3.77 1.38
N GLY A 80 -11.86 3.29 0.71
CA GLY A 80 -13.24 3.57 1.10
C GLY A 80 -13.57 3.01 2.48
N ASN A 81 -13.13 1.79 2.78
CA ASN A 81 -13.34 1.16 4.08
C ASN A 81 -12.69 1.95 5.21
N ASP A 82 -11.56 2.59 4.95
CA ASP A 82 -10.82 3.38 5.94
C ASP A 82 -11.17 4.86 5.90
N ASP A 83 -12.04 5.28 5.00
CA ASP A 83 -12.33 6.69 4.74
C ASP A 83 -11.04 7.50 4.58
N ALA A 84 -10.12 6.97 3.78
CA ALA A 84 -8.79 7.51 3.62
C ALA A 84 -8.71 8.52 2.48
N LEU A 85 -7.69 9.37 2.54
CA LEU A 85 -7.41 10.38 1.52
C LEU A 85 -7.03 9.74 0.19
N ALA A 86 -6.17 8.72 0.22
CA ALA A 86 -5.68 8.06 -0.98
C ALA A 86 -5.33 6.61 -0.71
N GLY A 87 -5.48 5.77 -1.74
CA GLY A 87 -5.03 4.39 -1.74
C GLY A 87 -3.85 4.23 -2.68
N ILE A 88 -2.78 3.64 -2.20
CA ILE A 88 -1.50 3.55 -2.90
C ILE A 88 -1.08 2.08 -2.95
N VAL A 89 -0.72 1.60 -4.14
CA VAL A 89 -0.18 0.25 -4.31
C VAL A 89 1.34 0.36 -4.34
N VAL A 90 2.01 -0.38 -3.45
CA VAL A 90 3.47 -0.52 -3.46
C VAL A 90 3.78 -1.91 -3.97
N HIS A 91 4.57 -2.01 -5.05
CA HIS A 91 4.84 -3.31 -5.64
C HIS A 91 6.32 -3.56 -5.85
N LYS A 92 6.69 -4.84 -5.65
CA LYS A 92 8.07 -5.29 -5.66
C LYS A 92 8.65 -5.19 -7.07
N ARG A 93 9.79 -4.53 -7.18
CA ARG A 93 10.57 -4.54 -8.42
C ARG A 93 11.45 -5.78 -8.49
N ARG A 94 11.42 -6.45 -9.62
CA ARG A 94 12.29 -7.60 -9.85
C ARG A 94 13.76 -7.17 -9.78
N GLY A 95 14.56 -7.89 -9.00
CA GLY A 95 15.99 -7.64 -8.88
C GLY A 95 16.39 -6.50 -7.98
N LYS A 96 15.44 -5.84 -7.32
CA LYS A 96 15.72 -4.74 -6.38
C LYS A 96 15.22 -5.12 -4.99
N THR A 97 16.12 -5.06 -4.00
CA THR A 97 15.80 -5.39 -2.62
C THR A 97 15.62 -4.17 -1.74
N ALA A 98 16.22 -3.04 -2.10
CA ALA A 98 16.12 -1.82 -1.29
C ALA A 98 14.68 -1.28 -1.30
N PRO A 99 14.12 -0.94 -0.14
CA PRO A 99 12.71 -0.51 -0.08
C PRO A 99 12.45 0.78 -0.86
N GLU A 100 13.38 1.72 -0.86
CA GLU A 100 13.21 2.99 -1.60
C GLU A 100 13.20 2.81 -3.11
N GLU A 101 13.65 1.65 -3.60
CA GLU A 101 13.70 1.36 -5.03
C GLU A 101 12.42 0.70 -5.55
N GLN A 102 11.48 0.38 -4.67
CA GLN A 102 10.21 -0.24 -5.08
C GLN A 102 9.32 0.80 -5.74
N TYR A 103 8.40 0.35 -6.59
CA TYR A 103 7.49 1.25 -7.29
C TYR A 103 6.18 1.43 -6.55
N VAL A 104 5.58 2.60 -6.70
CA VAL A 104 4.20 2.83 -6.29
C VAL A 104 3.36 3.12 -7.52
N THR A 105 2.10 2.69 -7.48
CA THR A 105 1.11 3.01 -8.51
C THR A 105 -0.15 3.48 -7.81
N MET A 106 -0.75 4.53 -8.33
CA MET A 106 -2.01 5.05 -7.83
C MET A 106 -2.79 5.66 -8.99
N ARG A 107 -4.08 5.84 -8.81
CA ARG A 107 -4.86 6.55 -9.81
C ARG A 107 -4.57 8.05 -9.72
N LEU A 108 -4.74 8.75 -10.84
CA LEU A 108 -4.47 10.18 -10.88
C LEU A 108 -5.31 10.96 -9.85
N GLY A 109 -6.54 10.53 -9.60
CA GLY A 109 -7.37 11.14 -8.57
C GLY A 109 -6.80 11.00 -7.17
N ASP A 110 -6.12 9.89 -6.87
CA ASP A 110 -5.45 9.70 -5.59
C ASP A 110 -4.24 10.62 -5.46
N LEU A 111 -3.48 10.78 -6.53
CA LEU A 111 -2.36 11.73 -6.54
C LEU A 111 -2.87 13.16 -6.32
N ALA A 112 -3.94 13.54 -6.99
CA ALA A 112 -4.53 14.87 -6.82
C ALA A 112 -5.01 15.06 -5.37
N ALA A 113 -5.62 14.04 -4.77
CA ALA A 113 -6.03 14.09 -3.37
C ALA A 113 -4.83 14.27 -2.45
N LEU A 114 -3.73 13.59 -2.71
CA LEU A 114 -2.49 13.77 -1.95
C LEU A 114 -1.97 15.20 -2.06
N LEU A 115 -1.90 15.73 -3.27
CA LEU A 115 -1.30 17.04 -3.51
C LEU A 115 -2.16 18.17 -2.95
N THR A 116 -3.47 18.01 -2.91
CA THR A 116 -4.38 19.02 -2.35
C THR A 116 -4.69 18.81 -0.88
N GLY A 117 -4.52 17.59 -0.37
CA GLY A 117 -4.94 17.23 0.98
C GLY A 117 -6.44 17.03 1.11
N ASP A 118 -7.15 16.93 -0.02
CA ASP A 118 -8.62 16.89 -0.04
C ASP A 118 -9.11 15.83 -1.03
N ARG A 119 -9.82 14.82 -0.54
CA ARG A 119 -10.38 13.76 -1.39
C ARG A 119 -11.43 14.31 -2.38
N ASN A 120 -12.12 15.36 -1.97
CA ASN A 120 -13.18 16.00 -2.77
C ASN A 120 -12.69 17.25 -3.49
N HIS A 121 -11.48 17.16 -4.02
CA HIS A 121 -10.79 18.27 -4.69
C HIS A 121 -11.38 18.68 -6.03
N ALA A 122 -12.43 18.02 -6.48
CA ALA A 122 -13.03 18.23 -7.80
C ALA A 122 -13.29 19.69 -8.13
#